data_226c12512797b0badd863b80a5b8d312
#
_entry.id   226c12512797b0badd863b80a5b8d312
#
_cell.length_a   1.000
_cell.length_b   1.000
_cell.length_c   1.000
_cell.angle_alpha   90.00
_cell.angle_beta   90.00
_cell.angle_gamma   90.00
#
_symmetry.space_group_name_H-M   'P 1'
#
loop_
_entity.id
_entity.type
_entity.pdbx_description
1 polymer ?
#
loop_
_entity_poly.entity_id
_entity_poly.type
_entity_poly.pdbx_seq_one_letter_code
_entity_poly.pdbx_strand_id
1 'polypeptide(L)'
;MVMQRIGTGAKKIGGLLALGSSLMVGMAADTRFPLPTAVEPSAGFGAQIQRTMTRLATSTAERRNPVRILFYGQSVTRNPWWQEVAKDLRQRFPHADLEIENRAIGGYGGPVLINTAEYDLYPFYPDLVIFHVWAGVESGHQEKIIRRIRQRTTAEVLLWTSNLRWPSSVPPDGDPQHPSVLAKDGQDQAIADLYHRLGKELQCEVVDVRVGMQRYLKKHGQVVKDTLRDTVHPNELGNFLIAELVKPHLRHDPTSSGAAWKKLVTDIPFDDPRIKRSSDGSLSLTFTGNRVDVVAKADAGAGKASVTIDRKRPSEFPELYYHTRPSPTPVAGRPAINRLDHEAPLQVETWTARILECDPAKDILRFAIHGSKTGDDGEGDLRQRFVSKSGRVVIEPKMWMVNWSLRYRKTTLPKNFQVTWETRTRFVDTWNTPPKIDRTREATATTTLAHGLKNERHNLRLVPTKKGAKLPIRGFRVYRPPLQ
;
A
#
# COMPACT_ATOMS: atom_id res chain seq x y z
N MET A 1 54.00 49.63 -12.51
CA MET A 1 54.09 51.05 -12.17
C MET A 1 52.92 51.32 -11.21
N VAL A 2 53.30 51.49 -9.94
CA VAL A 2 52.83 52.44 -8.94
C VAL A 2 51.37 52.27 -8.49
N MET A 3 51.14 51.69 -7.28
CA MET A 3 51.04 52.32 -5.93
C MET A 3 49.75 53.18 -5.82
N GLN A 4 48.97 53.21 -4.79
CA GLN A 4 49.03 53.03 -3.32
C GLN A 4 47.63 53.27 -2.77
N ARG A 5 47.18 52.54 -1.80
CA ARG A 5 47.04 52.73 -0.34
C ARG A 5 45.81 53.54 0.13
N ILE A 6 45.10 52.93 0.98
CA ILE A 6 44.75 53.06 2.44
C ILE A 6 43.44 53.80 2.68
N GLY A 7 42.62 53.20 3.57
CA GLY A 7 41.54 53.89 4.28
C GLY A 7 40.66 53.02 5.11
N THR A 8 40.95 52.92 6.34
CA THR A 8 40.32 52.29 7.51
C THR A 8 38.93 52.85 7.84
N GLY A 9 38.04 52.00 8.41
CA GLY A 9 37.05 52.55 9.34
C GLY A 9 35.78 51.79 9.59
N ALA A 10 35.76 51.04 10.71
CA ALA A 10 34.68 50.90 11.73
C ALA A 10 33.33 50.24 11.42
N LYS A 11 33.14 49.14 12.10
CA LYS A 11 31.95 48.49 12.74
C LYS A 11 30.62 49.22 12.66
N LYS A 12 29.59 48.54 12.21
CA LYS A 12 28.28 48.51 12.92
C LYS A 12 27.61 47.14 12.76
N ILE A 13 27.27 46.53 13.91
CA ILE A 13 26.46 45.37 14.11
C ILE A 13 25.02 45.77 13.78
N GLY A 14 24.41 45.05 12.89
CA GLY A 14 22.96 45.18 12.61
C GLY A 14 22.43 43.79 12.31
N GLY A 15 21.83 43.16 13.32
CA GLY A 15 21.14 41.88 13.15
C GLY A 15 19.94 42.02 12.21
N LEU A 16 19.95 41.29 11.12
CA LEU A 16 18.78 41.14 10.25
C LEU A 16 18.14 39.78 10.63
N LEU A 17 17.01 39.86 11.34
CA LEU A 17 16.04 38.78 11.42
C LEU A 17 15.51 38.52 10.02
N ALA A 18 15.96 37.46 9.41
CA ALA A 18 15.36 36.92 8.18
C ALA A 18 14.04 36.26 8.55
N LEU A 19 12.95 37.00 8.46
CA LEU A 19 11.59 36.44 8.34
C LEU A 19 11.53 35.64 7.05
N GLY A 20 11.59 34.32 7.20
CA GLY A 20 11.37 33.36 6.11
C GLY A 20 9.91 33.46 5.65
N SER A 21 9.64 34.28 4.66
CA SER A 21 8.38 34.28 3.92
C SER A 21 8.34 32.97 3.14
N SER A 22 7.63 31.97 3.68
CA SER A 22 7.23 30.79 2.93
C SER A 22 6.33 31.27 1.78
N LEU A 23 6.89 31.41 0.58
CA LEU A 23 6.10 31.53 -0.63
C LEU A 23 5.27 30.24 -0.76
N MET A 24 4.01 30.31 -0.35
CA MET A 24 3.00 29.37 -0.83
C MET A 24 2.86 29.62 -2.34
N VAL A 25 3.53 28.80 -3.13
CA VAL A 25 3.22 28.68 -4.55
C VAL A 25 1.80 28.13 -4.62
N GLY A 26 0.84 29.03 -4.79
CA GLY A 26 -0.54 28.68 -5.05
C GLY A 26 -0.58 27.88 -6.34
N MET A 27 -0.83 26.57 -6.20
CA MET A 27 -1.13 25.73 -7.34
C MET A 27 -2.40 26.25 -7.99
N ALA A 28 -2.37 26.51 -9.29
CA ALA A 28 -3.58 26.73 -10.08
C ALA A 28 -4.44 25.45 -9.93
N ALA A 29 -5.52 25.56 -9.16
CA ALA A 29 -6.56 24.53 -9.14
C ALA A 29 -7.03 24.34 -10.57
N ASP A 30 -7.43 23.13 -10.95
CA ASP A 30 -8.11 22.92 -12.22
C ASP A 30 -9.39 23.76 -12.21
N THR A 31 -9.33 24.91 -12.87
CA THR A 31 -10.36 25.96 -12.81
C THR A 31 -11.65 25.57 -13.53
N ARG A 32 -11.72 24.37 -14.13
CA ARG A 32 -12.90 23.90 -14.87
C ARG A 32 -14.12 23.66 -13.98
N PHE A 33 -13.89 23.32 -12.72
CA PHE A 33 -14.96 23.05 -11.77
C PHE A 33 -14.74 23.82 -10.47
N PRO A 34 -15.79 24.36 -9.84
CA PRO A 34 -15.70 24.94 -8.50
C PRO A 34 -15.25 23.89 -7.46
N LEU A 35 -14.49 24.30 -6.47
CA LEU A 35 -14.07 23.41 -5.39
C LEU A 35 -15.26 22.97 -4.53
N PRO A 36 -15.31 21.69 -4.12
CA PRO A 36 -16.32 21.21 -3.19
C PRO A 36 -16.09 21.82 -1.79
N THR A 37 -17.17 22.07 -1.06
CA THR A 37 -17.08 22.47 0.34
C THR A 37 -16.83 21.25 1.20
N ALA A 38 -15.89 21.33 2.14
CA ALA A 38 -15.61 20.25 3.08
C ALA A 38 -16.88 19.85 3.85
N VAL A 39 -17.03 18.54 4.09
CA VAL A 39 -18.20 17.96 4.77
C VAL A 39 -18.15 18.21 6.27
N GLU A 40 -16.96 18.18 6.85
CA GLU A 40 -16.67 18.28 8.27
C GLU A 40 -15.76 19.47 8.59
N PRO A 41 -15.67 19.91 9.86
CA PRO A 41 -14.66 20.86 10.26
C PRO A 41 -13.25 20.36 9.93
N SER A 42 -12.48 21.12 9.20
CA SER A 42 -11.14 20.73 8.72
C SER A 42 -10.13 20.42 9.84
N ALA A 43 -10.40 20.82 11.08
CA ALA A 43 -9.53 20.59 12.25
C ALA A 43 -9.27 19.10 12.53
N GLY A 44 -10.23 18.21 12.20
CA GLY A 44 -10.08 16.77 12.42
C GLY A 44 -9.47 16.00 11.24
N PHE A 45 -9.27 16.64 10.09
CA PHE A 45 -8.81 15.96 8.89
C PHE A 45 -7.39 15.43 9.05
N GLY A 46 -7.18 14.17 8.65
CA GLY A 46 -5.91 13.47 8.71
C GLY A 46 -5.50 13.00 10.09
N ALA A 47 -6.35 13.14 11.12
CA ALA A 47 -6.00 12.80 12.50
C ALA A 47 -5.52 11.34 12.67
N GLN A 48 -6.05 10.41 11.87
CA GLN A 48 -5.74 8.99 11.96
C GLN A 48 -4.60 8.53 11.03
N ILE A 49 -3.99 9.44 10.26
CA ILE A 49 -2.91 9.12 9.31
C ILE A 49 -1.64 9.95 9.55
N GLN A 50 -1.48 10.48 10.75
CA GLN A 50 -0.40 11.41 11.07
C GLN A 50 0.99 10.80 11.02
N ARG A 51 1.18 9.49 11.19
CA ARG A 51 2.48 8.85 11.01
C ARG A 51 2.96 9.00 9.56
N THR A 52 2.11 8.65 8.59
CA THR A 52 2.43 8.79 7.16
C THR A 52 2.67 10.25 6.80
N MET A 53 1.79 11.14 7.23
CA MET A 53 1.91 12.57 6.91
C MET A 53 3.13 13.21 7.56
N THR A 54 3.49 12.85 8.79
CA THR A 54 4.73 13.29 9.45
C THR A 54 5.97 12.80 8.68
N ARG A 55 6.00 11.54 8.24
CA ARG A 55 7.12 11.01 7.44
C ARG A 55 7.30 11.76 6.13
N LEU A 56 6.20 12.10 5.46
CA LEU A 56 6.22 12.93 4.25
C LEU A 56 6.76 14.33 4.56
N ALA A 57 6.18 15.01 5.54
CA ALA A 57 6.50 16.40 5.87
C ALA A 57 7.91 16.59 6.44
N THR A 58 8.48 15.58 7.12
CA THR A 58 9.83 15.63 7.69
C THR A 58 10.92 15.14 6.74
N SER A 59 10.58 14.83 5.49
CA SER A 59 11.56 14.51 4.45
C SER A 59 12.30 15.76 4.00
N THR A 60 13.61 15.66 3.87
CA THR A 60 14.49 16.71 3.32
C THR A 60 15.33 16.15 2.19
N ALA A 61 16.05 17.01 1.46
CA ALA A 61 16.96 16.57 0.42
C ALA A 61 18.05 15.63 0.96
N GLU A 62 18.49 15.83 2.22
CA GLU A 62 19.52 15.04 2.91
C GLU A 62 18.95 13.77 3.54
N ARG A 63 17.68 13.79 3.92
CA ARG A 63 17.01 12.68 4.59
C ARG A 63 15.64 12.40 3.95
N ARG A 64 15.65 11.59 2.94
CA ARG A 64 14.45 11.15 2.23
C ARG A 64 13.80 9.98 2.97
N ASN A 65 12.62 10.21 3.55
CA ASN A 65 11.89 9.13 4.22
C ASN A 65 11.18 8.27 3.17
N PRO A 66 11.38 6.94 3.15
CA PRO A 66 10.58 6.05 2.31
C PRO A 66 9.14 5.99 2.85
N VAL A 67 8.17 6.21 1.98
CA VAL A 67 6.74 6.15 2.30
C VAL A 67 6.01 5.41 1.19
N ARG A 68 5.27 4.36 1.56
CA ARG A 68 4.49 3.53 0.65
C ARG A 68 3.00 3.78 0.81
N ILE A 69 2.33 4.18 -0.26
CA ILE A 69 0.88 4.40 -0.29
C ILE A 69 0.25 3.44 -1.30
N LEU A 70 -0.77 2.73 -0.85
CA LEU A 70 -1.51 1.78 -1.68
C LEU A 70 -2.96 2.19 -1.83
N PHE A 71 -3.40 2.43 -3.07
CA PHE A 71 -4.81 2.48 -3.41
C PHE A 71 -5.30 1.04 -3.64
N TYR A 72 -6.25 0.59 -2.83
CA TYR A 72 -6.77 -0.78 -2.89
C TYR A 72 -8.29 -0.77 -2.88
N GLY A 73 -8.90 -1.52 -3.80
CA GLY A 73 -10.36 -1.54 -3.96
C GLY A 73 -10.77 -2.05 -5.33
N GLN A 74 -11.82 -1.47 -5.88
CA GLN A 74 -12.40 -1.91 -7.16
C GLN A 74 -12.28 -0.84 -8.27
N SER A 75 -13.10 -0.95 -9.34
CA SER A 75 -12.96 -0.14 -10.54
C SER A 75 -12.94 1.38 -10.30
N VAL A 76 -13.74 1.90 -9.37
CA VAL A 76 -13.76 3.34 -9.07
C VAL A 76 -12.44 3.80 -8.46
N THR A 77 -11.80 2.97 -7.65
CA THR A 77 -10.45 3.26 -7.13
C THR A 77 -9.40 3.30 -8.24
N ARG A 78 -9.64 2.64 -9.40
CA ARG A 78 -8.74 2.70 -10.58
C ARG A 78 -8.97 3.93 -11.46
N ASN A 79 -10.05 4.69 -11.26
CA ASN A 79 -10.33 5.88 -12.08
C ASN A 79 -9.31 7.01 -11.81
N PRO A 80 -9.13 7.97 -12.70
CA PRO A 80 -8.04 8.95 -12.69
C PRO A 80 -7.88 9.78 -11.41
N TRP A 81 -8.89 9.89 -10.56
CA TRP A 81 -8.83 10.67 -9.33
C TRP A 81 -7.63 10.31 -8.42
N TRP A 82 -7.21 9.04 -8.38
CA TRP A 82 -6.05 8.64 -7.57
C TRP A 82 -4.74 9.23 -8.10
N GLN A 83 -4.64 9.46 -9.42
CA GLN A 83 -3.46 10.06 -10.04
C GLN A 83 -3.34 11.53 -9.65
N GLU A 84 -4.48 12.25 -9.54
CA GLU A 84 -4.50 13.63 -9.06
C GLU A 84 -4.10 13.73 -7.59
N VAL A 85 -4.54 12.79 -6.73
CA VAL A 85 -4.10 12.69 -5.34
C VAL A 85 -2.61 12.35 -5.27
N ALA A 86 -2.12 11.42 -6.09
CA ALA A 86 -0.70 11.05 -6.12
C ALA A 86 0.19 12.21 -6.61
N LYS A 87 -0.28 12.97 -7.60
CA LYS A 87 0.39 14.18 -8.11
C LYS A 87 0.49 15.25 -7.01
N ASP A 88 -0.61 15.53 -6.32
CA ASP A 88 -0.67 16.48 -5.21
C ASP A 88 0.34 16.12 -4.10
N LEU A 89 0.37 14.84 -3.69
CA LEU A 89 1.32 14.36 -2.68
C LEU A 89 2.78 14.54 -3.12
N ARG A 90 3.13 14.20 -4.38
CA ARG A 90 4.49 14.38 -4.89
C ARG A 90 4.90 15.86 -4.97
N GLN A 91 3.97 16.75 -5.28
CA GLN A 91 4.21 18.20 -5.35
C GLN A 91 4.39 18.81 -3.97
N ARG A 92 3.56 18.42 -3.00
CA ARG A 92 3.66 18.94 -1.61
C ARG A 92 4.86 18.37 -0.85
N PHE A 93 5.30 17.16 -1.18
CA PHE A 93 6.38 16.46 -0.48
C PHE A 93 7.49 16.00 -1.44
N PRO A 94 8.19 16.93 -2.14
CA PRO A 94 9.14 16.58 -3.21
C PRO A 94 10.38 15.84 -2.70
N HIS A 95 10.68 15.94 -1.42
CA HIS A 95 11.83 15.27 -0.81
C HIS A 95 11.52 13.89 -0.26
N ALA A 96 10.26 13.46 -0.20
CA ALA A 96 9.93 12.12 0.23
C ALA A 96 10.36 11.08 -0.83
N ASP A 97 10.80 9.91 -0.37
CA ASP A 97 10.97 8.74 -1.23
C ASP A 97 9.62 8.02 -1.31
N LEU A 98 8.76 8.52 -2.21
CA LEU A 98 7.34 8.23 -2.23
C LEU A 98 7.00 7.20 -3.30
N GLU A 99 6.69 5.96 -2.85
CA GLU A 99 6.17 4.88 -3.67
C GLU A 99 4.64 4.84 -3.57
N ILE A 100 3.95 5.17 -4.66
CA ILE A 100 2.48 5.14 -4.72
C ILE A 100 2.06 4.14 -5.78
N GLU A 101 1.28 3.14 -5.37
CA GLU A 101 0.71 2.15 -6.27
C GLU A 101 -0.81 2.08 -6.19
N ASN A 102 -1.43 1.72 -7.31
CA ASN A 102 -2.85 1.39 -7.38
C ASN A 102 -3.01 -0.07 -7.82
N ARG A 103 -3.40 -0.92 -6.87
CA ARG A 103 -3.64 -2.35 -7.11
C ARG A 103 -5.11 -2.72 -7.08
N ALA A 104 -6.00 -1.74 -7.25
CA ALA A 104 -7.43 -1.96 -7.34
C ALA A 104 -7.82 -2.81 -8.56
N ILE A 105 -8.84 -3.67 -8.40
CA ILE A 105 -9.23 -4.64 -9.42
C ILE A 105 -10.70 -4.39 -9.81
N GLY A 106 -10.93 -4.04 -11.07
CA GLY A 106 -12.28 -3.77 -11.59
C GLY A 106 -13.22 -4.96 -11.45
N GLY A 107 -14.43 -4.72 -10.90
CA GLY A 107 -15.45 -5.73 -10.68
C GLY A 107 -15.24 -6.62 -9.45
N TYR A 108 -14.19 -6.40 -8.65
CA TYR A 108 -13.95 -7.19 -7.43
C TYR A 108 -14.55 -6.52 -6.20
N GLY A 109 -15.48 -7.22 -5.55
CA GLY A 109 -15.98 -6.85 -4.24
C GLY A 109 -15.13 -7.44 -3.10
N GLY A 110 -15.51 -7.15 -1.86
CA GLY A 110 -14.83 -7.66 -0.66
C GLY A 110 -14.59 -9.17 -0.64
N PRO A 111 -15.58 -10.02 -1.05
CA PRO A 111 -15.41 -11.47 -1.08
C PRO A 111 -14.27 -11.98 -1.97
N VAL A 112 -13.88 -11.23 -3.00
CA VAL A 112 -12.79 -11.59 -3.91
C VAL A 112 -11.50 -10.87 -3.55
N LEU A 113 -11.57 -9.57 -3.22
CA LEU A 113 -10.40 -8.77 -2.84
C LEU A 113 -9.67 -9.30 -1.59
N ILE A 114 -10.39 -9.96 -0.69
CA ILE A 114 -9.78 -10.59 0.50
C ILE A 114 -8.75 -11.67 0.13
N ASN A 115 -8.94 -12.33 -1.02
CA ASN A 115 -8.03 -13.35 -1.54
C ASN A 115 -6.80 -12.71 -2.21
N THR A 116 -7.02 -11.70 -3.05
CA THR A 116 -5.92 -11.04 -3.77
C THR A 116 -5.05 -10.18 -2.87
N ALA A 117 -5.50 -9.82 -1.67
CA ALA A 117 -4.71 -9.11 -0.69
C ALA A 117 -3.44 -9.88 -0.27
N GLU A 118 -3.42 -11.20 -0.41
CA GLU A 118 -2.28 -12.05 -0.04
C GLU A 118 -1.03 -11.75 -0.88
N TYR A 119 -1.19 -11.37 -2.14
CA TYR A 119 -0.08 -10.99 -3.01
C TYR A 119 -0.03 -9.50 -3.33
N ASP A 120 -1.15 -8.77 -3.21
CA ASP A 120 -1.22 -7.36 -3.59
C ASP A 120 -0.94 -6.39 -2.44
N LEU A 121 -1.41 -6.70 -1.23
CA LEU A 121 -1.41 -5.75 -0.12
C LEU A 121 -0.35 -6.10 0.94
N TYR A 122 -0.42 -7.32 1.50
CA TYR A 122 0.43 -7.65 2.65
C TYR A 122 1.92 -7.71 2.31
N PRO A 123 2.36 -8.24 1.13
CA PRO A 123 3.77 -8.19 0.75
C PRO A 123 4.29 -6.78 0.44
N PHE A 124 3.43 -5.90 -0.02
CA PHE A 124 3.78 -4.49 -0.26
C PHE A 124 4.06 -3.76 1.06
N TYR A 125 3.37 -4.13 2.13
CA TYR A 125 3.50 -3.56 3.48
C TYR A 125 3.44 -2.03 3.47
N PRO A 126 2.31 -1.43 3.07
CA PRO A 126 2.18 0.01 2.91
C PRO A 126 2.26 0.77 4.25
N ASP A 127 2.59 2.05 4.21
CA ASP A 127 2.42 2.99 5.31
C ASP A 127 0.99 3.48 5.40
N LEU A 128 0.34 3.69 4.24
CA LEU A 128 -1.07 4.10 4.13
C LEU A 128 -1.80 3.27 3.08
N VAL A 129 -2.99 2.78 3.44
CA VAL A 129 -3.94 2.18 2.50
C VAL A 129 -5.13 3.11 2.31
N ILE A 130 -5.41 3.51 1.07
CA ILE A 130 -6.62 4.23 0.68
C ILE A 130 -7.59 3.20 0.11
N PHE A 131 -8.67 2.93 0.84
CA PHE A 131 -9.53 1.77 0.61
C PHE A 131 -10.99 2.12 0.39
N HIS A 132 -11.59 1.47 -0.60
CA HIS A 132 -13.05 1.45 -0.81
C HIS A 132 -13.48 0.24 -1.62
N VAL A 133 -14.63 -0.34 -1.26
CA VAL A 133 -15.32 -1.38 -2.04
C VAL A 133 -16.83 -1.40 -1.75
N TRP A 134 -17.67 -1.67 -2.76
CA TRP A 134 -19.13 -1.66 -2.58
C TRP A 134 -19.70 -2.95 -2.00
N ALA A 135 -19.19 -4.11 -2.42
CA ALA A 135 -19.75 -5.40 -2.01
C ALA A 135 -19.01 -5.99 -0.82
N GLY A 136 -19.71 -6.73 0.02
CA GLY A 136 -19.14 -7.45 1.15
C GLY A 136 -19.43 -6.83 2.52
N VAL A 137 -20.38 -5.89 2.61
CA VAL A 137 -20.87 -5.37 3.90
C VAL A 137 -21.58 -6.48 4.67
N GLU A 138 -22.68 -7.02 4.10
CA GLU A 138 -23.49 -8.07 4.71
C GLU A 138 -22.70 -9.35 5.04
N SER A 139 -21.78 -9.73 4.15
CA SER A 139 -20.91 -10.90 4.36
C SER A 139 -19.69 -10.64 5.24
N GLY A 140 -19.54 -9.42 5.76
CA GLY A 140 -18.43 -9.00 6.64
C GLY A 140 -17.05 -8.99 5.99
N HIS A 141 -16.94 -9.15 4.66
CA HIS A 141 -15.64 -9.21 4.00
C HIS A 141 -14.90 -7.88 3.99
N GLN A 142 -15.59 -6.75 3.92
CA GLN A 142 -14.97 -5.42 4.01
C GLN A 142 -14.30 -5.25 5.37
N GLU A 143 -15.02 -5.52 6.44
CA GLU A 143 -14.49 -5.47 7.80
C GLU A 143 -13.32 -6.43 7.99
N LYS A 144 -13.41 -7.67 7.49
CA LYS A 144 -12.31 -8.64 7.55
C LYS A 144 -11.05 -8.14 6.84
N ILE A 145 -11.18 -7.48 5.68
CA ILE A 145 -10.03 -6.90 4.97
C ILE A 145 -9.37 -5.81 5.84
N ILE A 146 -10.16 -4.86 6.37
CA ILE A 146 -9.66 -3.75 7.18
C ILE A 146 -8.99 -4.28 8.45
N ARG A 147 -9.61 -5.24 9.16
CA ARG A 147 -9.02 -5.88 10.34
C ARG A 147 -7.71 -6.60 10.01
N ARG A 148 -7.66 -7.35 8.88
CA ARG A 148 -6.43 -8.02 8.45
C ARG A 148 -5.31 -7.03 8.09
N ILE A 149 -5.62 -5.88 7.49
CA ILE A 149 -4.63 -4.81 7.29
C ILE A 149 -4.01 -4.42 8.63
N ARG A 150 -4.83 -4.20 9.66
CA ARG A 150 -4.40 -3.79 11.00
C ARG A 150 -3.76 -4.93 11.82
N GLN A 151 -4.01 -6.19 11.48
CA GLN A 151 -3.36 -7.37 12.09
C GLN A 151 -2.00 -7.67 11.47
N ARG A 152 -1.87 -7.48 10.16
CA ARG A 152 -0.71 -7.97 9.40
C ARG A 152 0.26 -6.86 8.99
N THR A 153 -0.12 -5.60 9.15
CA THR A 153 0.70 -4.44 8.83
C THR A 153 0.52 -3.33 9.86
N THR A 154 1.42 -2.38 9.88
CA THR A 154 1.24 -1.13 10.63
C THR A 154 0.60 -0.04 9.78
N ALA A 155 0.04 -0.37 8.64
CA ALA A 155 -0.56 0.61 7.74
C ALA A 155 -1.64 1.44 8.46
N GLU A 156 -1.57 2.74 8.29
CA GLU A 156 -2.72 3.61 8.53
C GLU A 156 -3.73 3.39 7.41
N VAL A 157 -5.01 3.57 7.68
CA VAL A 157 -6.07 3.28 6.71
C VAL A 157 -6.94 4.53 6.55
N LEU A 158 -7.12 4.96 5.30
CA LEU A 158 -8.10 5.96 4.91
C LEU A 158 -9.23 5.24 4.18
N LEU A 159 -10.41 5.25 4.77
CA LEU A 159 -11.65 4.75 4.19
C LEU A 159 -12.37 5.92 3.53
N TRP A 160 -12.79 5.77 2.29
CA TRP A 160 -13.62 6.77 1.66
C TRP A 160 -14.98 6.17 1.27
N THR A 161 -16.06 6.90 1.59
CA THR A 161 -17.41 6.46 1.28
C THR A 161 -17.63 6.44 -0.23
N SER A 162 -18.67 5.75 -0.69
CA SER A 162 -18.94 5.59 -2.13
C SER A 162 -19.08 6.94 -2.84
N ASN A 163 -18.66 7.01 -4.12
CA ASN A 163 -19.21 8.00 -5.03
C ASN A 163 -20.70 7.71 -5.27
N LEU A 164 -21.42 8.69 -5.76
CA LEU A 164 -22.83 8.54 -6.12
C LEU A 164 -22.95 7.60 -7.33
N ARG A 165 -23.99 6.76 -7.34
CA ARG A 165 -24.30 5.79 -8.40
C ARG A 165 -25.76 5.92 -8.83
N TRP A 166 -26.06 5.46 -10.04
CA TRP A 166 -27.40 5.44 -10.58
C TRP A 166 -27.82 4.03 -11.00
N PRO A 167 -29.02 3.55 -10.72
CA PRO A 167 -29.45 2.22 -11.16
C PRO A 167 -29.68 2.19 -12.67
N SER A 168 -29.21 1.13 -13.34
CA SER A 168 -29.36 0.96 -14.78
C SER A 168 -30.82 0.75 -15.24
N SER A 169 -31.69 0.43 -14.31
CA SER A 169 -33.13 0.24 -14.55
C SER A 169 -33.92 1.55 -14.60
N VAL A 170 -33.30 2.68 -14.26
CA VAL A 170 -33.95 4.00 -14.23
C VAL A 170 -33.23 4.90 -15.25
N PRO A 171 -33.97 5.60 -16.14
CA PRO A 171 -33.38 6.57 -17.05
C PRO A 171 -32.53 7.60 -16.28
N PRO A 172 -31.46 8.15 -16.88
CA PRO A 172 -30.58 9.07 -16.20
C PRO A 172 -31.23 10.36 -15.68
N ASP A 173 -32.32 10.76 -16.28
CA ASP A 173 -33.20 11.89 -15.95
C ASP A 173 -34.47 11.46 -15.22
N GLY A 174 -34.53 10.18 -14.79
CA GLY A 174 -35.68 9.62 -14.09
C GLY A 174 -35.84 10.15 -12.67
N ASP A 175 -36.94 9.75 -12.04
CA ASP A 175 -37.32 10.21 -10.71
C ASP A 175 -36.28 9.80 -9.65
N PRO A 176 -35.68 10.74 -8.91
CA PRO A 176 -34.79 10.44 -7.79
C PRO A 176 -35.49 9.66 -6.64
N GLN A 177 -36.81 9.69 -6.56
CA GLN A 177 -37.62 8.95 -5.58
C GLN A 177 -37.97 7.54 -6.06
N HIS A 178 -37.56 7.15 -7.26
CA HIS A 178 -37.83 5.79 -7.77
C HIS A 178 -37.23 4.72 -6.81
N PRO A 179 -37.98 3.65 -6.48
CA PRO A 179 -37.56 2.64 -5.51
C PRO A 179 -36.14 2.06 -5.76
N SER A 180 -35.75 1.88 -7.03
CA SER A 180 -34.40 1.39 -7.37
C SER A 180 -33.30 2.41 -7.06
N VAL A 181 -33.58 3.73 -7.14
CA VAL A 181 -32.64 4.79 -6.76
C VAL A 181 -32.46 4.80 -5.25
N LEU A 182 -33.58 4.78 -4.51
CA LEU A 182 -33.55 4.73 -3.04
C LEU A 182 -32.86 3.47 -2.51
N ALA A 183 -33.11 2.31 -3.14
CA ALA A 183 -32.41 1.07 -2.77
C ALA A 183 -30.90 1.14 -3.02
N LYS A 184 -30.47 1.77 -4.12
CA LYS A 184 -29.04 1.99 -4.42
C LYS A 184 -28.42 2.92 -3.41
N ASP A 185 -29.09 4.02 -3.07
CA ASP A 185 -28.64 4.97 -2.07
C ASP A 185 -28.52 4.34 -0.67
N GLY A 186 -29.49 3.50 -0.28
CA GLY A 186 -29.44 2.73 0.96
C GLY A 186 -28.26 1.76 1.04
N GLN A 187 -27.90 1.10 -0.07
CA GLN A 187 -26.70 0.27 -0.12
C GLN A 187 -25.41 1.10 0.11
N ASP A 188 -25.33 2.27 -0.48
CA ASP A 188 -24.16 3.16 -0.31
C ASP A 188 -24.12 3.77 1.09
N GLN A 189 -25.29 4.04 1.70
CA GLN A 189 -25.37 4.46 3.11
C GLN A 189 -24.87 3.37 4.05
N ALA A 190 -25.23 2.11 3.85
CA ALA A 190 -24.75 1.00 4.68
C ALA A 190 -23.21 0.88 4.65
N ILE A 191 -22.56 1.18 3.52
CA ILE A 191 -21.10 1.23 3.42
C ILE A 191 -20.55 2.42 4.24
N ALA A 192 -21.15 3.58 4.14
CA ALA A 192 -20.74 4.76 4.90
C ALA A 192 -20.85 4.50 6.40
N ASP A 193 -21.97 3.94 6.86
CA ASP A 193 -22.19 3.58 8.27
C ASP A 193 -21.15 2.57 8.78
N LEU A 194 -20.85 1.54 7.97
CA LEU A 194 -19.77 0.59 8.27
C LEU A 194 -18.41 1.30 8.41
N TYR A 195 -18.08 2.19 7.49
CA TYR A 195 -16.79 2.87 7.51
C TYR A 195 -16.66 3.85 8.66
N HIS A 196 -17.72 4.57 9.02
CA HIS A 196 -17.74 5.42 10.21
C HIS A 196 -17.58 4.60 11.51
N ARG A 197 -18.26 3.45 11.61
CA ARG A 197 -18.08 2.53 12.75
C ARG A 197 -16.65 2.02 12.83
N LEU A 198 -16.09 1.50 11.74
CA LEU A 198 -14.73 0.97 11.71
C LEU A 198 -13.68 2.07 11.86
N GLY A 199 -13.96 3.28 11.39
CA GLY A 199 -13.11 4.46 11.59
C GLY A 199 -12.88 4.73 13.07
N LYS A 200 -13.94 4.71 13.88
CA LYS A 200 -13.86 4.86 15.33
C LYS A 200 -13.19 3.66 16.01
N GLU A 201 -13.62 2.45 15.67
CA GLU A 201 -13.16 1.22 16.32
C GLU A 201 -11.69 0.90 16.02
N LEU A 202 -11.26 1.06 14.77
CA LEU A 202 -9.93 0.68 14.29
C LEU A 202 -9.00 1.87 14.05
N GLN A 203 -9.41 3.08 14.44
CA GLN A 203 -8.65 4.32 14.26
C GLN A 203 -8.24 4.50 12.78
N CYS A 204 -9.25 4.46 11.88
CA CYS A 204 -9.07 4.75 10.47
C CYS A 204 -9.57 6.16 10.16
N GLU A 205 -8.90 6.85 9.25
CA GLU A 205 -9.39 8.09 8.68
C GLU A 205 -10.60 7.79 7.80
N VAL A 206 -11.66 8.62 7.87
CA VAL A 206 -12.86 8.45 7.05
C VAL A 206 -13.10 9.72 6.25
N VAL A 207 -13.31 9.57 4.95
CA VAL A 207 -13.63 10.66 4.04
C VAL A 207 -15.03 10.49 3.48
N ASP A 208 -15.92 11.43 3.79
CA ASP A 208 -17.32 11.41 3.33
C ASP A 208 -17.48 11.94 1.91
N VAL A 209 -16.92 11.20 0.94
CA VAL A 209 -17.03 11.55 -0.48
C VAL A 209 -18.49 11.63 -0.93
N ARG A 210 -19.32 10.66 -0.51
CA ARG A 210 -20.74 10.61 -0.88
C ARG A 210 -21.49 11.88 -0.46
N VAL A 211 -21.39 12.26 0.79
CA VAL A 211 -22.05 13.47 1.34
C VAL A 211 -21.47 14.74 0.69
N GLY A 212 -20.14 14.79 0.48
CA GLY A 212 -19.48 15.89 -0.20
C GLY A 212 -20.00 16.10 -1.62
N MET A 213 -20.16 15.00 -2.38
CA MET A 213 -20.73 15.04 -3.73
C MET A 213 -22.20 15.48 -3.71
N GLN A 214 -23.03 14.95 -2.80
CA GLN A 214 -24.43 15.38 -2.66
C GLN A 214 -24.56 16.87 -2.38
N ARG A 215 -23.75 17.41 -1.46
CA ARG A 215 -23.73 18.85 -1.15
C ARG A 215 -23.31 19.69 -2.35
N TYR A 216 -22.30 19.22 -3.10
CA TYR A 216 -21.83 19.88 -4.30
C TYR A 216 -22.93 19.98 -5.35
N LEU A 217 -23.57 18.84 -5.69
CA LEU A 217 -24.64 18.77 -6.67
C LEU A 217 -25.81 19.67 -6.28
N LYS A 218 -26.26 19.63 -5.03
CA LYS A 218 -27.31 20.50 -4.53
C LYS A 218 -26.97 21.98 -4.67
N LYS A 219 -25.73 22.37 -4.32
CA LYS A 219 -25.25 23.76 -4.40
C LYS A 219 -25.22 24.30 -5.84
N HIS A 220 -24.90 23.44 -6.80
CA HIS A 220 -24.73 23.81 -8.20
C HIS A 220 -25.92 23.46 -9.11
N GLY A 221 -27.03 22.99 -8.56
CA GLY A 221 -28.21 22.60 -9.32
C GLY A 221 -27.97 21.43 -10.28
N GLN A 222 -27.04 20.54 -9.92
CA GLN A 222 -26.63 19.39 -10.71
C GLN A 222 -27.26 18.09 -10.17
N VAL A 223 -27.28 17.04 -11.00
CA VAL A 223 -27.81 15.73 -10.65
C VAL A 223 -26.69 14.65 -10.67
N VAL A 224 -27.00 13.47 -10.12
CA VAL A 224 -26.01 12.38 -10.01
C VAL A 224 -25.37 12.02 -11.35
N LYS A 225 -26.16 12.01 -12.44
CA LYS A 225 -25.69 11.73 -13.80
C LYS A 225 -24.54 12.64 -14.24
N ASP A 226 -24.54 13.91 -13.82
CA ASP A 226 -23.51 14.86 -14.21
C ASP A 226 -22.12 14.49 -13.70
N THR A 227 -22.04 13.58 -12.72
CA THR A 227 -20.77 13.05 -12.18
C THR A 227 -20.38 11.69 -12.76
N LEU A 228 -21.18 11.10 -13.63
CA LEU A 228 -21.02 9.71 -14.10
C LEU A 228 -20.85 9.65 -15.63
N ARG A 229 -19.95 8.78 -16.10
CA ARG A 229 -19.84 8.42 -17.53
C ARG A 229 -20.74 7.22 -17.90
N ASP A 230 -21.09 6.43 -16.92
CA ASP A 230 -22.07 5.34 -16.99
C ASP A 230 -22.88 5.32 -15.69
N THR A 231 -23.48 4.23 -15.30
CA THR A 231 -24.31 4.17 -14.08
C THR A 231 -23.49 4.09 -12.77
N VAL A 232 -22.16 3.93 -12.86
CA VAL A 232 -21.29 3.59 -11.72
C VAL A 232 -20.02 4.40 -11.70
N HIS A 233 -19.35 4.54 -12.85
CA HIS A 233 -18.00 5.09 -12.91
C HIS A 233 -18.02 6.62 -13.08
N PRO A 234 -17.19 7.33 -12.30
CA PRO A 234 -17.11 8.78 -12.40
C PRO A 234 -16.60 9.24 -13.78
N ASN A 235 -17.17 10.31 -14.29
CA ASN A 235 -16.66 11.10 -15.40
C ASN A 235 -15.60 12.11 -14.88
N GLU A 236 -15.29 13.14 -15.66
CA GLU A 236 -14.29 14.15 -15.30
C GLU A 236 -14.67 14.91 -14.02
N LEU A 237 -15.92 15.41 -13.92
CA LEU A 237 -16.41 16.06 -12.71
C LEU A 237 -16.42 15.13 -11.51
N GLY A 238 -16.89 13.89 -11.67
CA GLY A 238 -16.90 12.92 -10.59
C GLY A 238 -15.50 12.58 -10.08
N ASN A 239 -14.52 12.42 -10.97
CA ASN A 239 -13.11 12.21 -10.58
C ASN A 239 -12.52 13.43 -9.87
N PHE A 240 -12.80 14.62 -10.36
CA PHE A 240 -12.39 15.86 -9.71
C PHE A 240 -12.94 15.94 -8.28
N LEU A 241 -14.23 15.72 -8.09
CA LEU A 241 -14.86 15.78 -6.77
C LEU A 241 -14.29 14.76 -5.79
N ILE A 242 -14.06 13.51 -6.21
CA ILE A 242 -13.44 12.50 -5.35
C ILE A 242 -12.04 12.96 -4.93
N ALA A 243 -11.22 13.41 -5.86
CA ALA A 243 -9.86 13.87 -5.57
C ALA A 243 -9.86 15.05 -4.59
N GLU A 244 -10.68 16.08 -4.86
CA GLU A 244 -10.71 17.28 -4.03
C GLU A 244 -11.34 17.09 -2.66
N LEU A 245 -12.17 16.06 -2.47
CA LEU A 245 -12.68 15.66 -1.15
C LEU A 245 -11.66 14.81 -0.36
N VAL A 246 -10.80 14.04 -1.05
CA VAL A 246 -9.77 13.20 -0.39
C VAL A 246 -8.54 14.02 -0.01
N LYS A 247 -8.05 14.92 -0.87
CA LYS A 247 -6.80 15.69 -0.66
C LYS A 247 -6.73 16.43 0.69
N PRO A 248 -7.78 17.11 1.20
CA PRO A 248 -7.74 17.81 2.48
C PRO A 248 -7.46 16.91 3.69
N HIS A 249 -7.81 15.63 3.62
CA HIS A 249 -7.52 14.67 4.67
C HIS A 249 -6.04 14.23 4.69
N LEU A 250 -5.34 14.35 3.56
CA LEU A 250 -3.92 14.02 3.42
C LEU A 250 -3.04 15.19 3.88
N ARG A 251 -3.19 15.62 5.12
CA ARG A 251 -2.49 16.79 5.70
C ARG A 251 -1.65 16.40 6.91
N HIS A 252 -0.52 17.06 7.06
CA HIS A 252 0.29 17.00 8.27
C HIS A 252 -0.21 17.99 9.30
N ASP A 253 -0.38 17.52 10.52
CA ASP A 253 -0.61 18.35 11.70
C ASP A 253 0.68 18.40 12.54
N PRO A 254 1.40 19.53 12.55
CA PRO A 254 2.63 19.68 13.31
C PRO A 254 2.43 19.63 14.82
N THR A 255 1.18 19.82 15.30
CA THR A 255 0.85 19.75 16.73
C THR A 255 0.56 18.33 17.21
N SER A 256 0.44 17.37 16.29
CA SER A 256 0.21 15.96 16.62
C SER A 256 1.36 15.40 17.45
N SER A 257 1.07 14.95 18.67
CA SER A 257 2.06 14.33 19.57
C SER A 257 2.64 13.01 19.04
N GLY A 258 1.99 12.41 18.05
CA GLY A 258 2.34 11.09 17.52
C GLY A 258 2.13 9.93 18.50
N ALA A 259 1.50 10.16 19.65
CA ALA A 259 1.32 9.15 20.69
C ALA A 259 0.58 7.91 20.20
N ALA A 260 -0.42 8.09 19.32
CA ALA A 260 -1.23 7.00 18.78
C ALA A 260 -0.41 5.99 17.94
N TRP A 261 0.61 6.46 17.20
CA TRP A 261 1.36 5.61 16.26
C TRP A 261 2.81 5.33 16.68
N LYS A 262 3.39 6.06 17.64
CA LYS A 262 4.75 5.79 18.15
C LYS A 262 4.92 4.38 18.71
N LYS A 263 3.84 3.76 19.20
CA LYS A 263 3.84 2.38 19.68
C LYS A 263 3.79 1.35 18.53
N LEU A 264 3.36 1.76 17.33
CA LEU A 264 3.24 0.88 16.17
C LEU A 264 4.55 0.80 15.37
N VAL A 265 5.29 1.91 15.29
CA VAL A 265 6.58 1.97 14.62
C VAL A 265 7.55 2.69 15.53
N THR A 266 8.56 1.96 16.01
CA THR A 266 9.54 2.46 16.98
C THR A 266 10.91 2.54 16.32
N ASP A 267 11.49 3.73 16.27
CA ASP A 267 12.90 3.93 15.95
C ASP A 267 13.74 3.66 17.21
N ILE A 268 14.77 2.83 17.05
CA ILE A 268 15.70 2.41 18.10
C ILE A 268 17.07 2.92 17.67
N PRO A 269 17.56 4.04 18.22
CA PRO A 269 18.86 4.59 17.87
C PRO A 269 19.99 3.64 18.30
N PHE A 270 21.16 3.77 17.66
CA PHE A 270 22.27 2.82 17.85
C PHE A 270 22.82 2.76 19.28
N ASP A 271 22.67 3.80 20.06
CA ASP A 271 23.06 3.93 21.48
C ASP A 271 21.99 3.44 22.47
N ASP A 272 20.82 3.03 21.97
CA ASP A 272 19.74 2.48 22.81
C ASP A 272 20.21 1.22 23.57
N PRO A 273 19.95 1.12 24.90
CA PRO A 273 20.39 -0.02 25.72
C PRO A 273 19.80 -1.37 25.31
N ARG A 274 18.74 -1.38 24.50
CA ARG A 274 18.17 -2.61 23.92
C ARG A 274 19.11 -3.25 22.89
N ILE A 275 20.02 -2.47 22.28
CA ILE A 275 21.00 -2.97 21.33
C ILE A 275 22.24 -3.45 22.10
N LYS A 276 22.39 -4.76 22.22
CA LYS A 276 23.58 -5.38 22.84
C LYS A 276 24.66 -5.54 21.79
N ARG A 277 25.90 -5.19 22.17
CA ARG A 277 27.09 -5.27 21.30
C ARG A 277 28.07 -6.26 21.92
N SER A 278 28.59 -7.16 21.11
CA SER A 278 29.60 -8.12 21.53
C SER A 278 30.98 -7.75 21.00
N SER A 279 32.03 -8.28 21.63
CA SER A 279 33.42 -8.03 21.25
C SER A 279 33.79 -8.49 19.85
N ASP A 280 33.04 -9.43 19.29
CA ASP A 280 33.18 -9.91 17.91
C ASP A 280 32.54 -8.97 16.86
N GLY A 281 31.96 -7.83 17.29
CA GLY A 281 31.27 -6.86 16.47
C GLY A 281 29.80 -7.21 16.20
N SER A 282 29.29 -8.30 16.74
CA SER A 282 27.87 -8.67 16.57
C SER A 282 26.93 -7.76 17.35
N LEU A 283 25.75 -7.56 16.80
CA LEU A 283 24.68 -6.78 17.39
C LEU A 283 23.48 -7.68 17.67
N SER A 284 22.84 -7.50 18.81
CA SER A 284 21.58 -8.20 19.14
C SER A 284 20.53 -7.20 19.60
N LEU A 285 19.28 -7.43 19.17
CA LEU A 285 18.12 -6.64 19.54
C LEU A 285 16.94 -7.55 19.85
N THR A 286 16.35 -7.40 21.04
CA THR A 286 15.06 -8.00 21.33
C THR A 286 13.97 -7.00 20.99
N PHE A 287 12.98 -7.41 20.20
CA PHE A 287 11.86 -6.56 19.77
C PHE A 287 10.54 -7.32 19.78
N THR A 288 9.42 -6.60 19.80
CA THR A 288 8.08 -7.15 19.60
C THR A 288 7.47 -6.51 18.36
N GLY A 289 7.02 -7.33 17.42
CA GLY A 289 6.45 -6.87 16.16
C GLY A 289 6.60 -7.90 15.05
N ASN A 290 6.19 -7.55 13.84
CA ASN A 290 6.23 -8.45 12.69
C ASN A 290 7.15 -8.00 11.55
N ARG A 291 7.86 -6.87 11.75
CA ARG A 291 8.85 -6.36 10.80
C ARG A 291 9.98 -5.66 11.55
N VAL A 292 11.19 -5.84 11.06
CA VAL A 292 12.38 -5.13 11.53
C VAL A 292 13.18 -4.64 10.34
N ASP A 293 13.51 -3.35 10.38
CA ASP A 293 14.40 -2.68 9.42
C ASP A 293 15.68 -2.26 10.13
N VAL A 294 16.79 -2.26 9.39
CA VAL A 294 18.04 -1.62 9.81
C VAL A 294 18.19 -0.27 9.13
N VAL A 295 18.56 0.74 9.90
CA VAL A 295 18.91 2.07 9.40
C VAL A 295 20.42 2.21 9.46
N ALA A 296 21.06 2.47 8.34
CA ALA A 296 22.50 2.53 8.24
C ALA A 296 22.96 3.73 7.40
N LYS A 297 24.21 4.16 7.61
CA LYS A 297 24.87 5.09 6.71
C LYS A 297 25.11 4.37 5.38
N ALA A 298 24.73 4.99 4.27
CA ALA A 298 25.02 4.48 2.95
C ALA A 298 26.52 4.65 2.65
N ASP A 299 27.24 3.53 2.48
CA ASP A 299 28.67 3.53 2.19
C ASP A 299 29.06 2.30 1.36
N ALA A 300 29.50 2.51 0.14
CA ALA A 300 29.94 1.42 -0.73
C ALA A 300 31.16 0.70 -0.13
N GLY A 301 30.99 -0.55 0.25
CA GLY A 301 32.09 -1.42 0.72
C GLY A 301 32.20 -1.59 2.23
N ALA A 302 31.38 -0.93 3.03
CA ALA A 302 31.52 -0.89 4.50
C ALA A 302 31.03 -2.15 5.26
N GLY A 303 30.80 -3.29 4.61
CA GLY A 303 30.60 -4.56 5.30
C GLY A 303 29.29 -5.25 5.05
N LYS A 304 29.29 -6.51 5.48
CA LYS A 304 28.15 -7.45 5.41
C LYS A 304 27.93 -8.08 6.76
N ALA A 305 26.71 -8.45 7.05
CA ALA A 305 26.37 -9.21 8.26
C ALA A 305 25.37 -10.32 7.95
N SER A 306 25.58 -11.50 8.52
CA SER A 306 24.54 -12.52 8.54
C SER A 306 23.43 -12.12 9.50
N VAL A 307 22.19 -12.42 9.12
CA VAL A 307 20.98 -12.12 9.88
C VAL A 307 20.45 -13.41 10.48
N THR A 308 20.12 -13.39 11.77
CA THR A 308 19.34 -14.45 12.39
C THR A 308 18.22 -13.84 13.24
N ILE A 309 17.06 -14.49 13.23
CA ILE A 309 15.90 -14.17 14.06
C ILE A 309 15.58 -15.43 14.83
N ASP A 310 15.46 -15.34 16.17
CA ASP A 310 15.20 -16.47 17.06
C ASP A 310 16.15 -17.66 16.81
N ARG A 311 17.44 -17.37 16.56
CA ARG A 311 18.52 -18.31 16.26
C ARG A 311 18.41 -19.03 14.91
N LYS A 312 17.42 -18.70 14.07
CA LYS A 312 17.22 -19.24 12.71
C LYS A 312 17.57 -18.19 11.67
N ARG A 313 17.96 -18.60 10.47
CA ARG A 313 18.03 -17.67 9.34
C ARG A 313 16.61 -17.25 8.93
N PRO A 314 16.40 -16.05 8.45
CA PRO A 314 15.09 -15.64 7.93
C PRO A 314 14.54 -16.59 6.85
N SER A 315 15.39 -17.23 6.04
CA SER A 315 14.99 -18.23 5.04
C SER A 315 14.38 -19.50 5.61
N GLU A 316 14.51 -19.74 6.91
CA GLU A 316 13.93 -20.92 7.58
C GLU A 316 12.51 -20.68 8.11
N PHE A 317 11.95 -19.45 7.89
CA PHE A 317 10.59 -19.08 8.28
C PHE A 317 9.64 -19.19 7.06
N PRO A 318 8.76 -20.21 7.01
CA PRO A 318 7.86 -20.41 5.86
C PRO A 318 6.95 -19.21 5.57
N GLU A 319 6.51 -18.50 6.61
CA GLU A 319 5.66 -17.33 6.52
C GLU A 319 6.32 -16.11 5.86
N LEU A 320 7.63 -16.13 5.66
CA LEU A 320 8.36 -15.06 5.01
C LEU A 320 8.46 -15.22 3.48
N TYR A 321 7.83 -16.24 2.93
CA TYR A 321 7.68 -16.43 1.49
C TYR A 321 6.26 -16.10 1.04
N TYR A 322 6.10 -15.76 -0.23
CA TYR A 322 4.78 -15.51 -0.82
C TYR A 322 4.80 -15.71 -2.33
N HIS A 323 3.64 -16.03 -2.89
CA HIS A 323 3.42 -16.03 -4.32
C HIS A 323 3.04 -14.63 -4.82
N THR A 324 3.61 -14.22 -5.95
CA THR A 324 3.19 -12.99 -6.64
C THR A 324 1.86 -13.21 -7.38
N ARG A 325 1.27 -12.13 -7.89
CA ARG A 325 -0.01 -12.18 -8.63
C ARG A 325 0.12 -13.06 -9.88
N PRO A 326 -0.65 -14.16 -10.00
CA PRO A 326 -0.65 -15.00 -11.20
C PRO A 326 -1.24 -14.24 -12.39
N SER A 327 -0.45 -14.12 -13.45
CA SER A 327 -0.79 -13.37 -14.67
C SER A 327 -0.07 -13.94 -15.91
N PRO A 328 -0.49 -13.65 -17.12
CA PRO A 328 -1.60 -12.78 -17.51
C PRO A 328 -2.97 -13.41 -17.31
N THR A 329 -3.99 -12.63 -17.63
CA THR A 329 -5.38 -13.09 -17.76
C THR A 329 -5.99 -12.47 -19.01
N PRO A 330 -6.99 -13.10 -19.65
CA PRO A 330 -7.70 -12.51 -20.80
C PRO A 330 -8.37 -11.15 -20.51
N VAL A 331 -8.57 -10.79 -19.23
CA VAL A 331 -9.06 -9.47 -18.82
C VAL A 331 -7.94 -8.70 -18.13
N ALA A 332 -7.46 -7.66 -18.77
CA ALA A 332 -6.39 -6.82 -18.24
C ALA A 332 -6.65 -6.32 -16.81
N GLY A 333 -5.64 -6.38 -15.97
CA GLY A 333 -5.67 -5.89 -14.58
C GLY A 333 -6.34 -6.83 -13.57
N ARG A 334 -6.77 -8.03 -13.98
CA ARG A 334 -7.24 -9.09 -13.08
C ARG A 334 -6.19 -10.18 -12.95
N PRO A 335 -6.09 -10.90 -11.82
CA PRO A 335 -5.28 -12.10 -11.71
C PRO A 335 -5.92 -13.25 -12.49
N ALA A 336 -5.13 -14.22 -12.94
CA ALA A 336 -5.64 -15.47 -13.49
C ALA A 336 -6.14 -16.42 -12.41
N ILE A 337 -5.53 -16.35 -11.23
CA ILE A 337 -5.90 -17.10 -10.03
C ILE A 337 -6.00 -16.10 -8.89
N ASN A 338 -7.13 -16.07 -8.17
CA ASN A 338 -7.40 -15.10 -7.11
C ASN A 338 -6.57 -15.34 -5.85
N ARG A 339 -6.21 -16.60 -5.56
CA ARG A 339 -5.40 -16.98 -4.42
C ARG A 339 -4.62 -18.25 -4.72
N LEU A 340 -3.38 -18.25 -4.25
CA LEU A 340 -2.50 -19.41 -4.17
C LEU A 340 -2.16 -19.65 -2.71
N ASP A 341 -2.25 -20.89 -2.28
CA ASP A 341 -1.83 -21.37 -0.96
C ASP A 341 -0.72 -22.43 -1.11
N HIS A 342 -0.20 -22.93 -0.01
CA HIS A 342 0.79 -24.01 0.05
C HIS A 342 0.64 -24.83 1.31
N GLU A 343 1.02 -26.11 1.27
CA GLU A 343 1.08 -27.04 2.40
C GLU A 343 2.53 -27.38 2.77
N ALA A 344 3.44 -27.27 1.80
CA ALA A 344 4.87 -27.47 2.02
C ALA A 344 5.62 -26.11 2.01
N PRO A 345 6.83 -26.05 2.59
CA PRO A 345 7.66 -24.85 2.57
C PRO A 345 7.96 -24.40 1.14
N LEU A 346 7.78 -23.11 0.90
CA LEU A 346 8.06 -22.48 -0.39
C LEU A 346 9.57 -22.34 -0.63
N GLN A 347 9.97 -22.32 -1.90
CA GLN A 347 11.30 -21.93 -2.35
C GLN A 347 11.19 -20.87 -3.45
N VAL A 348 12.20 -20.02 -3.56
CA VAL A 348 12.24 -18.95 -4.60
C VAL A 348 12.37 -19.59 -5.97
N GLU A 349 11.34 -19.46 -6.78
CA GLU A 349 11.28 -19.95 -8.16
C GLU A 349 10.15 -19.28 -8.96
N THR A 350 10.19 -19.48 -10.27
CA THR A 350 9.11 -19.08 -11.17
C THR A 350 8.22 -20.28 -11.43
N TRP A 351 6.93 -20.07 -11.35
CA TRP A 351 5.89 -21.06 -11.63
C TRP A 351 5.19 -20.76 -12.94
N THR A 352 4.78 -21.81 -13.63
CA THR A 352 3.98 -21.73 -14.85
C THR A 352 2.82 -22.71 -14.76
N ALA A 353 1.61 -22.22 -14.99
CA ALA A 353 0.44 -23.06 -15.26
C ALA A 353 0.15 -23.05 -16.76
N ARG A 354 0.34 -24.19 -17.41
CA ARG A 354 -0.07 -24.43 -18.80
C ARG A 354 -1.51 -24.89 -18.83
N ILE A 355 -2.32 -24.28 -19.69
CA ILE A 355 -3.71 -24.70 -19.86
C ILE A 355 -3.74 -25.86 -20.87
N LEU A 356 -4.20 -27.02 -20.43
CA LEU A 356 -4.29 -28.26 -21.22
C LEU A 356 -5.62 -28.33 -21.96
N GLU A 357 -6.71 -27.91 -21.32
CA GLU A 357 -8.06 -27.90 -21.86
C GLU A 357 -8.82 -26.70 -21.31
N CYS A 358 -9.63 -26.06 -22.15
CA CYS A 358 -10.45 -24.92 -21.75
C CYS A 358 -11.75 -24.89 -22.57
N ASP A 359 -12.88 -25.09 -21.87
CA ASP A 359 -14.23 -24.84 -22.40
C ASP A 359 -14.98 -23.95 -21.41
N PRO A 360 -14.98 -22.63 -21.65
CA PRO A 360 -15.66 -21.70 -20.73
C PRO A 360 -17.15 -21.93 -20.60
N ALA A 361 -17.83 -22.46 -21.65
CA ALA A 361 -19.28 -22.72 -21.64
C ALA A 361 -19.64 -23.85 -20.69
N LYS A 362 -18.81 -24.89 -20.63
CA LYS A 362 -18.99 -26.05 -19.74
C LYS A 362 -18.24 -25.91 -18.41
N ASP A 363 -17.61 -24.77 -18.18
CA ASP A 363 -16.74 -24.48 -17.03
C ASP A 363 -15.61 -25.54 -16.86
N ILE A 364 -15.01 -25.95 -17.97
CA ILE A 364 -13.87 -26.86 -17.98
C ILE A 364 -12.59 -26.04 -18.09
N LEU A 365 -11.62 -26.31 -17.22
CA LEU A 365 -10.26 -25.83 -17.30
C LEU A 365 -9.34 -26.88 -16.65
N ARG A 366 -8.55 -27.57 -17.49
CA ARG A 366 -7.47 -28.44 -17.01
C ARG A 366 -6.14 -27.76 -17.22
N PHE A 367 -5.24 -27.95 -16.28
CA PHE A 367 -3.94 -27.27 -16.27
C PHE A 367 -2.83 -28.18 -15.74
N ALA A 368 -1.60 -27.90 -16.11
CA ALA A 368 -0.39 -28.51 -15.57
C ALA A 368 0.47 -27.43 -14.92
N ILE A 369 1.01 -27.72 -13.73
CA ILE A 369 1.91 -26.84 -12.99
C ILE A 369 3.35 -27.27 -13.19
N HIS A 370 4.22 -26.27 -13.44
CA HIS A 370 5.66 -26.45 -13.58
C HIS A 370 6.39 -25.36 -12.81
N GLY A 371 7.32 -25.75 -11.94
CA GLY A 371 8.24 -24.85 -11.24
C GLY A 371 9.62 -24.85 -11.90
N SER A 372 10.26 -23.69 -12.02
CA SER A 372 11.58 -23.57 -12.66
C SER A 372 12.70 -24.35 -11.95
N LYS A 373 12.50 -24.71 -10.69
CA LYS A 373 13.39 -25.57 -9.91
C LYS A 373 12.74 -26.88 -9.53
N THR A 374 11.44 -26.85 -9.23
CA THR A 374 10.67 -28.03 -8.82
C THR A 374 10.42 -28.98 -10.01
N GLY A 375 10.35 -28.46 -11.24
CA GLY A 375 9.97 -29.24 -12.43
C GLY A 375 8.46 -29.44 -12.54
N ASP A 376 8.03 -30.55 -13.16
CA ASP A 376 6.62 -30.91 -13.36
C ASP A 376 5.96 -31.31 -12.03
N ASP A 377 5.02 -30.47 -11.58
CA ASP A 377 4.45 -30.53 -10.24
C ASP A 377 2.96 -30.97 -10.21
N GLY A 378 2.48 -31.55 -11.31
CA GLY A 378 1.17 -32.17 -11.42
C GLY A 378 0.18 -31.46 -12.30
N GLU A 379 -0.96 -32.14 -12.55
CA GLU A 379 -2.08 -31.64 -13.33
C GLU A 379 -3.33 -31.53 -12.45
N GLY A 380 -4.21 -30.58 -12.77
CA GLY A 380 -5.44 -30.34 -12.02
C GLY A 380 -6.61 -29.88 -12.90
N ASP A 381 -7.77 -29.83 -12.25
CA ASP A 381 -9.04 -29.34 -12.82
C ASP A 381 -9.58 -28.23 -11.89
N LEU A 382 -10.09 -27.14 -12.49
CA LEU A 382 -10.59 -25.98 -11.74
C LEU A 382 -11.73 -26.28 -10.76
N ARG A 383 -12.45 -27.39 -10.95
CA ARG A 383 -13.59 -27.79 -10.14
C ARG A 383 -13.20 -28.50 -8.84
N GLN A 384 -11.93 -28.95 -8.75
CA GLN A 384 -11.40 -29.68 -7.61
C GLN A 384 -10.30 -28.86 -6.92
N ARG A 385 -10.15 -29.11 -5.62
CA ARG A 385 -8.98 -28.61 -4.90
C ARG A 385 -7.73 -29.28 -5.47
N PHE A 386 -6.82 -28.48 -5.97
CA PHE A 386 -5.54 -28.94 -6.47
C PHE A 386 -4.45 -28.75 -5.40
N VAL A 387 -3.69 -29.80 -5.14
CA VAL A 387 -2.45 -29.77 -4.36
C VAL A 387 -1.37 -30.32 -5.28
N SER A 388 -0.35 -29.53 -5.55
CA SER A 388 0.77 -29.96 -6.37
C SER A 388 1.56 -31.10 -5.71
N LYS A 389 2.32 -31.89 -6.49
CA LYS A 389 3.13 -33.01 -5.98
C LYS A 389 4.09 -32.56 -4.88
N SER A 390 4.67 -31.38 -5.01
CA SER A 390 5.56 -30.79 -4.00
C SER A 390 4.83 -30.18 -2.81
N GLY A 391 3.51 -30.01 -2.88
CA GLY A 391 2.71 -29.29 -1.89
C GLY A 391 2.93 -27.78 -1.86
N ARG A 392 3.73 -27.23 -2.78
CA ARG A 392 4.07 -25.79 -2.82
C ARG A 392 3.05 -24.93 -3.54
N VAL A 393 2.16 -25.52 -4.33
CA VAL A 393 1.07 -24.84 -4.99
C VAL A 393 -0.25 -25.51 -4.64
N VAL A 394 -1.12 -24.76 -3.98
CA VAL A 394 -2.49 -25.20 -3.66
C VAL A 394 -3.46 -24.20 -4.28
N ILE A 395 -4.43 -24.70 -5.03
CA ILE A 395 -5.46 -23.89 -5.69
C ILE A 395 -6.83 -24.44 -5.28
N GLU A 396 -7.58 -23.64 -4.54
CA GLU A 396 -8.93 -24.00 -4.15
C GLU A 396 -9.91 -23.84 -5.34
N PRO A 397 -11.01 -24.61 -5.37
CA PRO A 397 -12.08 -24.42 -6.35
C PRO A 397 -12.52 -22.95 -6.39
N LYS A 398 -12.93 -22.46 -7.56
CA LYS A 398 -13.40 -21.07 -7.79
C LYS A 398 -12.30 -19.98 -7.71
N MET A 399 -11.04 -20.33 -7.50
CA MET A 399 -9.94 -19.36 -7.53
C MET A 399 -9.51 -18.99 -8.96
N TRP A 400 -9.77 -19.84 -9.93
CA TRP A 400 -9.48 -19.59 -11.34
C TRP A 400 -10.42 -18.55 -11.95
N MET A 401 -9.85 -17.57 -12.64
CA MET A 401 -10.58 -16.48 -13.29
C MET A 401 -10.55 -16.54 -14.83
N VAL A 402 -9.84 -17.50 -15.42
CA VAL A 402 -9.66 -17.63 -16.87
C VAL A 402 -11.01 -17.84 -17.58
N ASN A 403 -11.78 -18.86 -17.20
CA ASN A 403 -13.09 -19.14 -17.82
C ASN A 403 -14.06 -17.97 -17.66
N TRP A 404 -14.14 -17.40 -16.46
CA TRP A 404 -14.95 -16.21 -16.23
C TRP A 404 -14.52 -15.05 -17.13
N SER A 405 -13.22 -14.83 -17.30
CA SER A 405 -12.67 -13.76 -18.13
C SER A 405 -13.01 -13.95 -19.60
N LEU A 406 -12.93 -15.17 -20.11
CA LEU A 406 -13.28 -15.51 -21.50
C LEU A 406 -14.77 -15.30 -21.77
N ARG A 407 -15.66 -15.76 -20.86
CA ARG A 407 -17.10 -15.50 -20.95
C ARG A 407 -17.40 -14.00 -20.93
N TYR A 408 -16.82 -13.28 -20.00
CA TYR A 408 -17.03 -11.84 -19.87
C TYR A 408 -16.60 -11.05 -21.11
N ARG A 409 -15.51 -11.43 -21.73
CA ARG A 409 -14.98 -10.77 -22.94
C ARG A 409 -15.53 -11.34 -24.24
N LYS A 410 -16.32 -12.42 -24.16
CA LYS A 410 -16.83 -13.15 -25.33
C LYS A 410 -15.70 -13.50 -26.31
N THR A 411 -14.62 -14.06 -25.80
CA THR A 411 -13.40 -14.39 -26.55
C THR A 411 -12.92 -15.80 -26.22
N THR A 412 -11.99 -16.30 -27.01
CA THR A 412 -11.37 -17.61 -26.84
C THR A 412 -10.01 -17.50 -26.18
N LEU A 413 -9.53 -18.61 -25.65
CA LEU A 413 -8.19 -18.68 -25.06
C LEU A 413 -7.13 -18.49 -26.15
N PRO A 414 -6.16 -17.57 -25.98
CA PRO A 414 -5.05 -17.44 -26.92
C PRO A 414 -4.25 -18.75 -27.03
N LYS A 415 -3.73 -19.03 -28.24
CA LYS A 415 -2.85 -20.20 -28.46
C LYS A 415 -1.63 -20.12 -27.52
N ASN A 416 -1.27 -21.24 -26.91
CA ASN A 416 -0.15 -21.37 -25.96
C ASN A 416 -0.28 -20.45 -24.73
N PHE A 417 -1.51 -20.14 -24.32
CA PHE A 417 -1.73 -19.31 -23.14
C PHE A 417 -1.19 -19.99 -21.88
N GLN A 418 -0.40 -19.26 -21.12
CA GLN A 418 0.20 -19.68 -19.87
C GLN A 418 0.00 -18.61 -18.81
N VAL A 419 -0.12 -19.03 -17.57
CA VAL A 419 -0.17 -18.16 -16.38
C VAL A 419 1.11 -18.35 -15.62
N THR A 420 1.76 -17.24 -15.28
CA THR A 420 3.03 -17.27 -14.55
C THR A 420 2.95 -16.47 -13.25
N TRP A 421 3.71 -16.90 -12.25
CA TRP A 421 3.95 -16.16 -11.02
C TRP A 421 5.31 -16.56 -10.44
N GLU A 422 5.73 -15.84 -9.43
CA GLU A 422 6.97 -16.11 -8.72
C GLU A 422 6.70 -16.38 -7.25
N THR A 423 7.51 -17.23 -6.64
CA THR A 423 7.68 -17.23 -5.19
C THR A 423 8.80 -16.27 -4.85
N ARG A 424 8.49 -15.29 -4.00
CA ARG A 424 9.43 -14.27 -3.51
C ARG A 424 9.55 -14.29 -2.00
N THR A 425 10.57 -13.59 -1.49
CA THR A 425 10.87 -13.49 -0.06
C THR A 425 10.57 -12.10 0.49
N ARG A 426 10.33 -12.05 1.80
CA ARG A 426 10.12 -10.83 2.60
C ARG A 426 11.26 -10.62 3.59
N PHE A 427 12.46 -11.11 3.27
CA PHE A 427 13.61 -11.10 4.16
C PHE A 427 14.94 -11.02 3.40
N VAL A 428 16.01 -10.82 4.17
CA VAL A 428 17.39 -11.04 3.75
C VAL A 428 18.12 -11.89 4.79
N ASP A 429 18.84 -12.93 4.35
CA ASP A 429 19.73 -13.73 5.23
C ASP A 429 21.07 -13.04 5.46
N THR A 430 21.45 -12.16 4.55
CA THR A 430 22.66 -11.37 4.62
C THR A 430 22.32 -9.91 4.35
N TRP A 431 22.56 -9.07 5.33
CA TRP A 431 22.49 -7.64 5.14
C TRP A 431 23.80 -7.12 4.54
N ASN A 432 23.68 -6.28 3.52
CA ASN A 432 24.80 -5.56 2.93
C ASN A 432 24.63 -4.07 3.21
N THR A 433 25.71 -3.38 3.52
CA THR A 433 25.69 -1.93 3.63
C THR A 433 25.15 -1.32 2.31
N PRO A 434 24.15 -0.46 2.37
CA PRO A 434 23.61 0.19 1.18
C PRO A 434 24.70 1.01 0.46
N PRO A 435 24.73 0.99 -0.89
CA PRO A 435 25.68 1.79 -1.65
C PRO A 435 25.43 3.29 -1.44
N LYS A 436 26.47 4.10 -1.59
CA LYS A 436 26.32 5.56 -1.63
C LYS A 436 25.44 5.95 -2.81
N ILE A 437 24.36 6.68 -2.51
CA ILE A 437 23.44 7.21 -3.53
C ILE A 437 24.04 8.49 -4.15
N ASP A 438 24.74 9.28 -3.34
CA ASP A 438 25.43 10.50 -3.76
C ASP A 438 26.85 10.51 -3.14
N ARG A 439 27.86 10.76 -3.96
CA ARG A 439 29.28 10.79 -3.50
C ARG A 439 29.59 11.97 -2.58
N THR A 440 28.76 13.00 -2.57
CA THR A 440 29.01 14.27 -1.85
C THR A 440 28.29 14.38 -0.51
N ARG A 441 27.33 13.48 -0.18
CA ARG A 441 26.49 13.61 1.01
C ARG A 441 26.44 12.32 1.83
N GLU A 442 26.45 12.49 3.16
CA GLU A 442 26.12 11.41 4.08
C GLU A 442 24.60 11.14 4.03
N ALA A 443 24.20 10.03 3.42
CA ALA A 443 22.82 9.61 3.40
C ALA A 443 22.62 8.40 4.33
N THR A 444 21.47 8.33 4.98
CA THR A 444 21.01 7.12 5.66
C THR A 444 20.08 6.35 4.76
N ALA A 445 20.24 5.04 4.71
CA ALA A 445 19.34 4.14 4.00
C ALA A 445 18.70 3.15 4.97
N THR A 446 17.47 2.75 4.67
CA THR A 446 16.73 1.76 5.45
C THR A 446 16.62 0.48 4.65
N THR A 447 16.99 -0.66 5.25
CA THR A 447 16.86 -1.98 4.66
C THR A 447 15.95 -2.84 5.54
N THR A 448 14.89 -3.40 4.97
CA THR A 448 14.06 -4.38 5.67
C THR A 448 14.82 -5.70 5.80
N LEU A 449 15.03 -6.15 7.03
CA LEU A 449 15.65 -7.44 7.32
C LEU A 449 14.64 -8.58 7.22
N ALA A 450 13.44 -8.38 7.75
CA ALA A 450 12.30 -9.29 7.58
C ALA A 450 10.98 -8.55 7.83
N HIS A 451 9.91 -8.93 7.11
CA HIS A 451 8.54 -8.53 7.42
C HIS A 451 7.54 -9.65 7.13
N GLY A 452 6.46 -9.69 7.90
CA GLY A 452 5.49 -10.78 7.86
C GLY A 452 5.76 -11.89 8.86
N LEU A 453 6.66 -11.65 9.82
CA LEU A 453 6.81 -12.47 11.01
C LEU A 453 5.50 -12.51 11.81
N LYS A 454 5.37 -13.42 12.77
CA LYS A 454 4.31 -13.33 13.76
C LYS A 454 4.46 -12.04 14.57
N ASN A 455 3.33 -11.45 15.00
CA ASN A 455 3.36 -10.22 15.81
C ASN A 455 3.64 -10.55 17.28
N GLU A 456 4.84 -11.00 17.57
CA GLU A 456 5.28 -11.45 18.89
C GLU A 456 6.72 -10.99 19.22
N ARG A 457 7.28 -11.47 20.30
CA ARG A 457 8.66 -11.15 20.73
C ARG A 457 9.66 -11.95 19.92
N HIS A 458 10.66 -11.26 19.35
CA HIS A 458 11.75 -11.85 18.55
C HIS A 458 13.10 -11.38 19.05
N ASN A 459 14.14 -12.17 18.76
CA ASN A 459 15.54 -11.86 19.02
C ASN A 459 16.29 -11.78 17.68
N LEU A 460 16.58 -10.57 17.23
CA LEU A 460 17.44 -10.32 16.07
C LEU A 460 18.91 -10.41 16.46
N ARG A 461 19.75 -11.01 15.63
CA ARG A 461 21.19 -10.93 15.70
C ARG A 461 21.78 -10.65 14.33
N LEU A 462 22.71 -9.69 14.28
CA LEU A 462 23.54 -9.40 13.11
C LEU A 462 24.99 -9.74 13.45
N VAL A 463 25.61 -10.62 12.65
CA VAL A 463 26.99 -11.02 12.83
C VAL A 463 27.79 -10.56 11.63
N PRO A 464 28.80 -9.65 11.80
CA PRO A 464 29.65 -9.22 10.70
C PRO A 464 30.32 -10.44 10.03
N THR A 465 30.34 -10.48 8.69
CA THR A 465 31.01 -11.56 7.96
C THR A 465 32.55 -11.50 8.12
N LYS A 466 33.09 -10.32 8.37
CA LYS A 466 34.50 -10.12 8.76
C LYS A 466 34.56 -9.84 10.27
N LYS A 467 35.18 -10.72 11.02
CA LYS A 467 35.32 -10.61 12.49
C LYS A 467 35.86 -9.23 12.90
N GLY A 468 35.17 -8.59 13.84
CA GLY A 468 35.51 -7.26 14.36
C GLY A 468 35.21 -6.08 13.42
N ALA A 469 34.61 -6.31 12.25
CA ALA A 469 34.18 -5.23 11.37
C ALA A 469 33.09 -4.39 12.02
N LYS A 470 33.27 -3.05 12.00
CA LYS A 470 32.25 -2.11 12.44
C LYS A 470 31.22 -1.92 11.33
N LEU A 471 29.97 -2.26 11.63
CA LEU A 471 28.84 -2.03 10.72
C LEU A 471 28.38 -0.56 10.83
N PRO A 472 28.12 0.14 9.71
CA PRO A 472 27.71 1.54 9.72
C PRO A 472 26.25 1.76 10.13
N ILE A 473 25.76 0.94 11.07
CA ILE A 473 24.38 0.95 11.55
C ILE A 473 24.15 2.17 12.44
N ARG A 474 23.05 2.87 12.21
CA ARG A 474 22.57 4.03 12.98
C ARG A 474 21.43 3.67 13.92
N GLY A 475 20.81 2.50 13.72
CA GLY A 475 19.72 2.03 14.55
C GLY A 475 18.86 0.99 13.82
N PHE A 476 17.75 0.68 14.45
CA PHE A 476 16.73 -0.20 13.92
C PHE A 476 15.38 0.48 13.94
N ARG A 477 14.47 0.00 13.10
CA ARG A 477 13.06 0.38 13.13
C ARG A 477 12.23 -0.89 13.22
N VAL A 478 11.36 -0.94 14.22
CA VAL A 478 10.49 -2.08 14.51
C VAL A 478 9.04 -1.71 14.27
N TYR A 479 8.31 -2.62 13.65
CA TYR A 479 6.91 -2.44 13.31
C TYR A 479 6.06 -3.48 14.04
N ARG A 480 5.09 -2.99 14.81
CA ARG A 480 4.16 -3.80 15.60
C ARG A 480 2.73 -3.49 15.15
N PRO A 481 2.08 -4.37 14.39
CA PRO A 481 0.67 -4.23 14.03
C PRO A 481 -0.22 -4.00 15.25
N PRO A 482 -1.26 -3.15 15.16
CA PRO A 482 -2.08 -2.78 16.31
C PRO A 482 -3.01 -3.88 16.80
N LEU A 483 -3.41 -4.82 15.92
CA LEU A 483 -4.24 -5.95 16.28
C LEU A 483 -3.41 -7.25 16.33
N GLN A 484 -3.84 -8.18 17.17
CA GLN A 484 -3.30 -9.55 17.26
C GLN A 484 -4.14 -10.53 16.46
#